data_a007fd137c3f6c0589306d0149287233
#
_entry.id   a007fd137c3f6c0589306d0149287233
#
_cell.length_a   1.000
_cell.length_b   1.000
_cell.length_c   1.000
_cell.angle_alpha   90.00
_cell.angle_beta   90.00
_cell.angle_gamma   90.00
#
_symmetry.space_group_name_H-M   'P 1'
#
loop_
_entity.id
_entity.type
_entity.pdbx_description
1 polymer ?
#
loop_
_entity_poly.entity_id
_entity_poly.type
_entity_poly.pdbx_seq_one_letter_code
_entity_poly.pdbx_strand_id
1 'polypeptide(L)'
;MQEDVRDKLYLNQEDVLKLNFIRDPGAYIYRRHYRQGLRSHILEVLSQKDVENEKNGVIIDGAKWYPRAEPLKMLRIFRTRFKNLQEAEEEIARVKTIESYLGPENFAKSDEFLVDYKMDGKRELILCGLQEFIQGAILDPWDRLDESHLISILRRISFESFEEAESLGDSWVREVREKSEIFIGKVKKMILEVKHVPDLAGIGNLLLTPSGEIKLVDINNISRVSFESSISIDDRGYPVCDKSIESLSLLEQGLLQRPLQQDDII
;
A
#
# COMPACT_ATOMS: atom_id res chain seq x y z
N MET A 1 29.54 13.86 -9.72
CA MET A 1 28.10 14.25 -9.73
C MET A 1 27.35 13.22 -8.89
N GLN A 2 26.65 13.64 -7.86
CA GLN A 2 25.87 12.72 -7.03
C GLN A 2 24.58 12.38 -7.78
N GLU A 3 24.25 11.09 -7.89
CA GLU A 3 23.02 10.64 -8.53
C GLU A 3 21.81 11.02 -7.65
N ASP A 4 20.75 11.54 -8.27
CA ASP A 4 19.50 11.87 -7.59
C ASP A 4 18.87 10.61 -6.98
N VAL A 5 18.46 10.71 -5.72
CA VAL A 5 17.83 9.58 -5.01
C VAL A 5 16.58 9.07 -5.75
N ARG A 6 15.88 9.93 -6.50
CA ARG A 6 14.69 9.57 -7.28
C ARG A 6 15.01 8.72 -8.52
N ASP A 7 16.20 8.90 -9.09
CA ASP A 7 16.64 8.22 -10.33
C ASP A 7 17.33 6.88 -10.05
N LYS A 8 17.77 6.66 -8.81
CA LYS A 8 18.40 5.40 -8.41
C LYS A 8 17.45 4.22 -8.60
N LEU A 9 17.98 3.09 -9.02
CA LEU A 9 17.21 1.85 -9.14
C LEU A 9 16.68 1.40 -7.77
N TYR A 10 17.50 1.55 -6.71
CA TYR A 10 17.15 1.26 -5.33
C TYR A 10 17.93 2.18 -4.39
N LEU A 11 17.38 2.38 -3.19
CA LEU A 11 18.05 3.09 -2.10
C LEU A 11 18.54 2.09 -1.05
N ASN A 12 19.70 2.41 -0.47
CA ASN A 12 20.25 1.71 0.69
C ASN A 12 20.17 2.59 1.95
N GLN A 13 20.61 2.07 3.10
CA GLN A 13 20.66 2.78 4.36
C GLN A 13 21.38 4.13 4.24
N GLU A 14 22.55 4.16 3.57
CA GLU A 14 23.35 5.37 3.46
C GLU A 14 22.67 6.46 2.63
N ASP A 15 21.92 6.09 1.60
CA ASP A 15 21.17 7.04 0.78
C ASP A 15 20.07 7.71 1.60
N VAL A 16 19.37 6.94 2.44
CA VAL A 16 18.31 7.46 3.30
C VAL A 16 18.89 8.39 4.37
N LEU A 17 20.00 8.01 4.99
CA LEU A 17 20.65 8.82 6.03
C LEU A 17 21.20 10.17 5.52
N LYS A 18 21.42 10.30 4.20
CA LYS A 18 21.79 11.58 3.58
C LYS A 18 20.61 12.55 3.41
N LEU A 19 19.38 12.07 3.60
CA LEU A 19 18.21 12.94 3.54
C LEU A 19 18.15 13.79 4.81
N ASN A 20 17.87 15.08 4.66
CA ASN A 20 18.01 16.06 5.73
C ASN A 20 16.95 15.98 6.84
N PHE A 21 15.93 15.14 6.70
CA PHE A 21 14.92 14.93 7.73
C PHE A 21 15.30 13.87 8.78
N ILE A 22 16.33 13.06 8.53
CA ILE A 22 16.81 12.03 9.46
C ILE A 22 17.68 12.70 10.53
N ARG A 23 17.09 12.91 11.72
CA ARG A 23 17.79 13.58 12.84
C ARG A 23 18.72 12.66 13.61
N ASP A 24 18.32 11.41 13.79
CA ASP A 24 19.11 10.39 14.50
C ASP A 24 19.39 9.22 13.57
N PRO A 25 20.55 9.20 12.91
CA PRO A 25 20.93 8.15 11.98
C PRO A 25 21.07 6.76 12.61
N GLY A 26 21.28 6.70 13.94
CA GLY A 26 21.45 5.45 14.68
C GLY A 26 20.15 4.84 15.22
N ALA A 27 19.05 5.59 15.20
CA ALA A 27 17.81 5.14 15.84
C ALA A 27 17.12 4.00 15.09
N TYR A 28 17.26 3.97 13.77
CA TYR A 28 16.52 3.03 12.91
C TYR A 28 17.41 2.43 11.82
N ILE A 29 17.01 1.23 11.38
CA ILE A 29 17.57 0.58 10.19
C ILE A 29 16.55 0.71 9.06
N TYR A 30 17.00 1.20 7.90
CA TYR A 30 16.20 1.33 6.68
C TYR A 30 16.58 0.20 5.75
N ARG A 31 15.67 -0.76 5.58
CA ARG A 31 15.84 -1.93 4.73
C ARG A 31 14.95 -1.80 3.51
N ARG A 32 15.49 -2.05 2.33
CA ARG A 32 14.69 -2.11 1.11
C ARG A 32 13.56 -3.14 1.27
N HIS A 33 12.33 -2.71 1.05
CA HIS A 33 11.21 -3.64 1.02
C HIS A 33 11.30 -4.52 -0.24
N TYR A 34 10.87 -5.78 -0.17
CA TYR A 34 10.93 -6.70 -1.30
C TYR A 34 10.05 -6.25 -2.48
N ARG A 35 8.94 -5.57 -2.21
CA ARG A 35 8.14 -4.90 -3.23
C ARG A 35 8.63 -3.47 -3.36
N GLN A 36 8.81 -3.04 -4.60
CA GLN A 36 9.15 -1.67 -4.92
C GLN A 36 8.03 -1.06 -5.77
N GLY A 37 7.59 0.12 -5.38
CA GLY A 37 6.67 0.89 -6.21
C GLY A 37 7.37 1.41 -7.46
N LEU A 38 6.66 1.48 -8.57
CA LEU A 38 7.17 2.10 -9.79
C LEU A 38 7.41 3.61 -9.60
N ARG A 39 6.59 4.24 -8.76
CA ARG A 39 6.59 5.68 -8.50
C ARG A 39 7.26 6.08 -7.19
N SER A 40 7.69 5.11 -6.38
CA SER A 40 8.36 5.38 -5.12
C SER A 40 9.34 4.27 -4.74
N HIS A 41 10.38 4.66 -4.01
CA HIS A 41 11.17 3.71 -3.23
C HIS A 41 10.40 3.38 -1.95
N ILE A 42 10.37 2.11 -1.59
CA ILE A 42 9.70 1.62 -0.37
C ILE A 42 10.74 0.97 0.52
N LEU A 43 10.86 1.47 1.75
CA LEU A 43 11.80 0.98 2.74
C LEU A 43 11.07 0.63 4.04
N GLU A 44 11.48 -0.47 4.63
CA GLU A 44 11.08 -0.87 5.97
C GLU A 44 11.87 -0.04 6.99
N VAL A 45 11.18 0.59 7.93
CA VAL A 45 11.78 1.27 9.08
C VAL A 45 11.78 0.28 10.24
N LEU A 46 12.96 -0.20 10.62
CA LEU A 46 13.13 -1.29 11.59
C LEU A 46 13.80 -0.77 12.85
N SER A 47 13.47 -1.36 14.01
CA SER A 47 14.25 -1.13 15.21
C SER A 47 15.61 -1.80 15.10
N GLN A 48 16.65 -1.14 15.62
CA GLN A 48 18.00 -1.73 15.64
C GLN A 48 18.02 -3.04 16.44
N LYS A 49 17.30 -3.09 17.56
CA LYS A 49 17.20 -4.27 18.41
C LYS A 49 16.61 -5.47 17.68
N ASP A 50 15.55 -5.27 16.89
CA ASP A 50 14.90 -6.38 16.20
C ASP A 50 15.77 -6.90 15.06
N VAL A 51 16.50 -6.02 14.37
CA VAL A 51 17.51 -6.41 13.37
C VAL A 51 18.68 -7.17 14.01
N GLU A 52 19.10 -6.80 15.21
CA GLU A 52 20.11 -7.55 15.98
C GLU A 52 19.58 -8.94 16.39
N ASN A 53 18.34 -9.04 16.84
CA ASN A 53 17.67 -10.30 17.16
C ASN A 53 17.54 -11.20 15.92
N GLU A 54 17.17 -10.63 14.77
CA GLU A 54 17.11 -11.35 13.49
C GLU A 54 18.48 -11.96 13.12
N LYS A 55 19.56 -11.22 13.34
CA LYS A 55 20.94 -11.65 13.01
C LYS A 55 21.52 -12.64 14.01
N ASN A 56 21.36 -12.35 15.29
CA ASN A 56 22.03 -13.06 16.37
C ASN A 56 21.19 -14.18 16.96
N GLY A 57 19.87 -14.14 16.73
CA GLY A 57 18.89 -15.04 17.34
C GLY A 57 18.61 -14.67 18.80
N VAL A 58 17.48 -15.14 19.29
CA VAL A 58 17.03 -15.03 20.69
C VAL A 58 16.82 -16.45 21.25
N ILE A 59 17.05 -16.63 22.54
CA ILE A 59 16.81 -17.91 23.20
C ILE A 59 15.41 -17.88 23.81
N ILE A 60 14.53 -18.76 23.37
CA ILE A 60 13.19 -18.95 23.91
C ILE A 60 13.08 -20.45 24.27
N ASP A 61 12.75 -20.74 25.53
CA ASP A 61 12.59 -22.12 26.06
C ASP A 61 13.80 -23.04 25.75
N GLY A 62 15.01 -22.48 25.79
CA GLY A 62 16.25 -23.21 25.54
C GLY A 62 16.58 -23.45 24.06
N ALA A 63 15.73 -23.07 23.14
CA ALA A 63 15.96 -23.12 21.70
C ALA A 63 16.37 -21.74 21.15
N LYS A 64 17.24 -21.72 20.15
CA LYS A 64 17.68 -20.49 19.50
C LYS A 64 16.79 -20.21 18.28
N TRP A 65 16.08 -19.07 18.32
CA TRP A 65 15.18 -18.62 17.28
C TRP A 65 15.76 -17.39 16.56
N TYR A 66 15.47 -17.25 15.27
CA TYR A 66 15.85 -16.12 14.45
C TYR A 66 14.59 -15.41 13.95
N PRO A 67 13.96 -14.56 14.79
CA PRO A 67 12.74 -13.86 14.40
C PRO A 67 13.05 -12.85 13.30
N ARG A 68 12.20 -12.76 12.28
CA ARG A 68 12.32 -11.70 11.30
C ARG A 68 11.96 -10.36 11.97
N ALA A 69 12.79 -9.33 11.77
CA ALA A 69 12.48 -7.99 12.23
C ALA A 69 11.24 -7.44 11.48
N GLU A 70 10.23 -7.05 12.24
CA GLU A 70 9.00 -6.46 11.70
C GLU A 70 9.14 -4.95 11.52
N PRO A 71 8.62 -4.39 10.42
CA PRO A 71 8.65 -2.95 10.22
C PRO A 71 7.78 -2.20 11.23
N LEU A 72 8.34 -1.19 11.86
CA LEU A 72 7.61 -0.21 12.66
C LEU A 72 6.77 0.71 11.79
N LYS A 73 7.29 1.03 10.60
CA LYS A 73 6.69 1.88 9.57
C LYS A 73 7.27 1.53 8.21
N MET A 74 6.60 2.02 7.16
CA MET A 74 7.09 1.99 5.79
C MET A 74 7.45 3.42 5.39
N LEU A 75 8.71 3.67 5.03
CA LEU A 75 9.15 4.93 4.46
C LEU A 75 9.03 4.86 2.94
N ARG A 76 8.31 5.82 2.38
CA ARG A 76 8.15 5.99 0.95
C ARG A 76 8.88 7.26 0.52
N ILE A 77 9.68 7.18 -0.53
CA ILE A 77 10.37 8.31 -1.14
C ILE A 77 9.92 8.35 -2.59
N PHE A 78 9.15 9.37 -2.93
CA PHE A 78 8.50 9.46 -4.24
C PHE A 78 9.52 9.83 -5.32
N ARG A 79 9.40 9.19 -6.48
CA ARG A 79 10.21 9.49 -7.67
C ARG A 79 9.67 10.68 -8.46
N THR A 80 8.43 11.08 -8.18
CA THR A 80 7.77 12.20 -8.85
C THR A 80 8.53 13.49 -8.63
N ARG A 81 8.71 14.26 -9.70
CA ARG A 81 9.30 15.60 -9.67
C ARG A 81 8.19 16.62 -9.76
N PHE A 82 8.18 17.54 -8.83
CA PHE A 82 7.20 18.62 -8.78
C PHE A 82 7.83 19.90 -9.32
N LYS A 83 7.09 20.63 -10.15
CA LYS A 83 7.55 21.91 -10.70
C LYS A 83 7.56 23.04 -9.65
N ASN A 84 6.69 22.92 -8.67
CA ASN A 84 6.52 23.88 -7.59
C ASN A 84 5.88 23.24 -6.36
N LEU A 85 5.82 23.98 -5.26
CA LEU A 85 5.24 23.53 -4.00
C LEU A 85 3.75 23.18 -4.13
N GLN A 86 3.01 23.95 -4.93
CA GLN A 86 1.57 23.76 -5.10
C GLN A 86 1.25 22.38 -5.70
N GLU A 87 1.99 21.91 -6.71
CA GLU A 87 1.81 20.56 -7.28
C GLU A 87 2.02 19.47 -6.22
N ALA A 88 3.01 19.64 -5.34
CA ALA A 88 3.28 18.70 -4.26
C ALA A 88 2.17 18.70 -3.20
N GLU A 89 1.65 19.88 -2.85
CA GLU A 89 0.53 20.03 -1.92
C GLU A 89 -0.76 19.43 -2.47
N GLU A 90 -1.01 19.60 -3.78
CA GLU A 90 -2.15 18.96 -4.47
C GLU A 90 -2.07 17.42 -4.43
N GLU A 91 -0.86 16.85 -4.55
CA GLU A 91 -0.67 15.41 -4.41
C GLU A 91 -1.00 14.94 -2.99
N ILE A 92 -0.50 15.64 -1.97
CA ILE A 92 -0.81 15.36 -0.57
C ILE A 92 -2.33 15.47 -0.33
N ALA A 93 -2.98 16.50 -0.87
CA ALA A 93 -4.42 16.70 -0.73
C ALA A 93 -5.23 15.54 -1.35
N ARG A 94 -4.77 14.98 -2.49
CA ARG A 94 -5.40 13.78 -3.09
C ARG A 94 -5.31 12.57 -2.18
N VAL A 95 -4.15 12.33 -1.58
CA VAL A 95 -3.97 11.23 -0.61
C VAL A 95 -4.92 11.40 0.58
N LYS A 96 -4.99 12.63 1.14
CA LYS A 96 -5.89 12.93 2.28
C LYS A 96 -7.38 12.80 1.92
N THR A 97 -7.73 13.07 0.68
CA THR A 97 -9.10 12.82 0.20
C THR A 97 -9.42 11.34 0.26
N ILE A 98 -8.56 10.46 -0.26
CA ILE A 98 -8.78 9.00 -0.19
C ILE A 98 -8.83 8.52 1.26
N GLU A 99 -7.90 8.96 2.11
CA GLU A 99 -7.90 8.64 3.53
C GLU A 99 -9.24 8.98 4.19
N SER A 100 -9.82 10.15 3.87
CA SER A 100 -11.10 10.59 4.44
C SER A 100 -12.29 9.72 4.05
N TYR A 101 -12.29 9.14 2.84
CA TYR A 101 -13.35 8.25 2.38
C TYR A 101 -13.20 6.83 2.89
N LEU A 102 -11.98 6.28 2.83
CA LEU A 102 -11.71 4.90 3.20
C LEU A 102 -11.66 4.70 4.72
N GLY A 103 -11.15 5.69 5.45
CA GLY A 103 -10.96 5.59 6.89
C GLY A 103 -9.85 4.61 7.30
N PRO A 104 -9.55 4.54 8.59
CA PRO A 104 -8.43 3.74 9.10
C PRO A 104 -8.62 2.23 8.90
N GLU A 105 -9.85 1.75 8.71
CA GLU A 105 -10.11 0.32 8.46
C GLU A 105 -9.68 -0.11 7.06
N ASN A 106 -9.77 0.78 6.08
CA ASN A 106 -9.55 0.44 4.68
C ASN A 106 -8.38 1.18 4.02
N PHE A 107 -7.66 2.01 4.78
CA PHE A 107 -6.52 2.80 4.31
C PHE A 107 -5.33 2.60 5.24
N ALA A 108 -4.16 2.29 4.69
CA ALA A 108 -2.93 2.27 5.47
C ALA A 108 -2.53 3.72 5.77
N LYS A 109 -2.74 4.15 7.03
CA LYS A 109 -2.47 5.54 7.44
C LYS A 109 -1.07 5.96 7.05
N SER A 110 -0.97 7.12 6.40
CA SER A 110 0.29 7.68 5.92
C SER A 110 0.39 9.16 6.23
N ASP A 111 1.55 9.56 6.74
CA ASP A 111 1.88 10.95 7.00
C ASP A 111 2.85 11.42 5.89
N GLU A 112 2.31 12.18 4.92
CA GLU A 112 3.09 12.75 3.83
C GLU A 112 3.76 14.05 4.28
N PHE A 113 5.01 14.21 3.85
CA PHE A 113 5.79 15.41 4.12
C PHE A 113 6.76 15.74 2.98
N LEU A 114 7.11 17.02 2.87
CA LEU A 114 8.04 17.51 1.88
C LEU A 114 9.42 17.71 2.47
N VAL A 115 10.42 17.25 1.72
CA VAL A 115 11.83 17.41 2.06
C VAL A 115 12.46 18.43 1.10
N ASP A 116 13.08 19.46 1.64
CA ASP A 116 13.96 20.36 0.89
C ASP A 116 15.30 19.65 0.65
N TYR A 117 15.43 19.05 -0.50
CA TYR A 117 16.58 18.23 -0.88
C TYR A 117 17.59 19.06 -1.66
N LYS A 118 18.82 19.13 -1.14
CA LYS A 118 19.89 19.86 -1.81
C LYS A 118 20.85 18.89 -2.51
N MET A 119 20.93 19.04 -3.83
CA MET A 119 21.83 18.25 -4.68
C MET A 119 22.54 19.16 -5.68
N ASP A 120 23.88 19.05 -5.76
CA ASP A 120 24.75 19.83 -6.68
C ASP A 120 24.44 21.33 -6.68
N GLY A 121 24.11 21.89 -5.49
CA GLY A 121 23.82 23.31 -5.30
C GLY A 121 22.39 23.74 -5.64
N LYS A 122 21.56 22.85 -6.21
CA LYS A 122 20.15 23.10 -6.46
C LYS A 122 19.31 22.58 -5.30
N ARG A 123 18.21 23.27 -5.03
CA ARG A 123 17.17 22.83 -4.08
C ARG A 123 16.01 22.28 -4.87
N GLU A 124 15.55 21.11 -4.47
CA GLU A 124 14.39 20.44 -5.06
C GLU A 124 13.50 19.90 -3.95
N LEU A 125 12.20 19.80 -4.24
CA LEU A 125 11.24 19.20 -3.33
C LEU A 125 11.15 17.69 -3.59
N ILE A 126 11.26 16.92 -2.53
CA ILE A 126 10.98 15.48 -2.55
C ILE A 126 9.78 15.22 -1.64
N LEU A 127 8.76 14.59 -2.17
CA LEU A 127 7.66 14.06 -1.37
C LEU A 127 8.08 12.75 -0.73
N CYS A 128 7.86 12.65 0.57
CA CYS A 128 8.04 11.45 1.34
C CYS A 128 6.74 11.10 2.08
N GLY A 129 6.57 9.84 2.44
CA GLY A 129 5.47 9.38 3.28
C GLY A 129 5.98 8.39 4.32
N LEU A 130 5.49 8.52 5.54
CA LEU A 130 5.70 7.56 6.61
C LEU A 130 4.40 6.83 6.88
N GLN A 131 4.28 5.63 6.31
CA GLN A 131 3.06 4.83 6.31
C GLN A 131 3.11 3.75 7.40
N GLU A 132 1.96 3.39 7.96
CA GLU A 132 1.87 2.23 8.83
C GLU A 132 2.21 0.95 8.06
N PHE A 133 2.85 0.01 8.75
CA PHE A 133 3.04 -1.34 8.22
C PHE A 133 1.75 -2.14 8.42
N ILE A 134 1.26 -2.75 7.35
CA ILE A 134 0.07 -3.60 7.39
C ILE A 134 0.48 -5.06 7.27
N GLN A 135 0.18 -5.82 8.31
CA GLN A 135 0.29 -7.27 8.25
C GLN A 135 -0.90 -7.84 7.46
N GLY A 136 -0.61 -8.59 6.43
CA GLY A 136 -1.64 -9.17 5.56
C GLY A 136 -1.06 -9.85 4.34
N ALA A 137 -1.94 -10.48 3.57
CA ALA A 137 -1.59 -11.05 2.26
C ALA A 137 -2.11 -10.17 1.13
N ILE A 138 -1.48 -10.28 -0.04
CA ILE A 138 -1.97 -9.61 -1.25
C ILE A 138 -3.37 -10.12 -1.54
N LEU A 139 -4.28 -9.17 -1.75
CA LEU A 139 -5.55 -9.38 -2.39
C LEU A 139 -5.42 -8.89 -3.84
N ASP A 140 -5.31 -9.84 -4.77
CA ASP A 140 -5.22 -9.52 -6.19
C ASP A 140 -6.61 -9.55 -6.80
N PRO A 141 -7.16 -8.40 -7.30
CA PRO A 141 -8.49 -8.38 -7.92
C PRO A 141 -8.60 -9.27 -9.16
N TRP A 142 -7.48 -9.59 -9.81
CA TRP A 142 -7.42 -10.41 -11.02
C TRP A 142 -7.42 -11.92 -10.73
N ASP A 143 -7.22 -12.30 -9.48
CA ASP A 143 -7.32 -13.68 -9.04
C ASP A 143 -8.78 -14.13 -8.91
N ARG A 144 -8.98 -15.44 -8.87
CA ARG A 144 -10.28 -16.03 -8.58
C ARG A 144 -10.56 -15.92 -7.07
N LEU A 145 -11.39 -14.94 -6.69
CA LEU A 145 -11.70 -14.61 -5.28
C LEU A 145 -12.85 -15.49 -4.72
N ASP A 146 -12.78 -16.79 -4.96
CA ASP A 146 -13.73 -17.75 -4.36
C ASP A 146 -13.34 -18.12 -2.92
N GLU A 147 -14.21 -18.85 -2.25
CA GLU A 147 -14.04 -19.28 -0.86
C GLU A 147 -12.77 -20.08 -0.64
N SER A 148 -12.44 -20.99 -1.56
CA SER A 148 -11.23 -21.81 -1.46
C SER A 148 -9.95 -20.97 -1.52
N HIS A 149 -9.96 -19.91 -2.36
CA HIS A 149 -8.85 -18.97 -2.44
C HIS A 149 -8.75 -18.12 -1.17
N LEU A 150 -9.87 -17.60 -0.65
CA LEU A 150 -9.89 -16.85 0.62
C LEU A 150 -9.36 -17.69 1.79
N ILE A 151 -9.78 -18.94 1.90
CA ILE A 151 -9.24 -19.86 2.91
C ILE A 151 -7.72 -20.07 2.73
N SER A 152 -7.23 -20.15 1.48
CA SER A 152 -5.80 -20.24 1.22
C SER A 152 -5.04 -18.97 1.64
N ILE A 153 -5.65 -17.80 1.53
CA ILE A 153 -5.12 -16.52 2.04
C ILE A 153 -5.07 -16.56 3.56
N LEU A 154 -6.17 -16.97 4.23
CA LEU A 154 -6.22 -17.07 5.69
C LEU A 154 -5.08 -17.93 6.24
N ARG A 155 -4.83 -19.09 5.65
CA ARG A 155 -3.73 -19.99 6.04
C ARG A 155 -2.34 -19.35 5.92
N ARG A 156 -2.15 -18.38 5.04
CA ARG A 156 -0.88 -17.68 4.87
C ARG A 156 -0.66 -16.55 5.87
N ILE A 157 -1.75 -15.97 6.38
CA ILE A 157 -1.69 -14.80 7.28
C ILE A 157 -1.97 -15.15 8.74
N SER A 158 -2.64 -16.25 9.03
CA SER A 158 -2.83 -16.73 10.39
C SER A 158 -1.61 -17.56 10.82
N PHE A 159 -1.07 -17.23 11.99
CA PHE A 159 -0.01 -18.02 12.62
C PHE A 159 -0.55 -19.22 13.40
N GLU A 160 -1.85 -19.50 13.28
CA GLU A 160 -2.55 -20.57 13.97
C GLU A 160 -2.33 -21.91 13.28
N SER A 161 -2.60 -22.99 14.01
CA SER A 161 -2.47 -24.33 13.47
C SER A 161 -3.43 -24.55 12.29
N PHE A 162 -3.10 -25.51 11.42
CA PHE A 162 -3.90 -25.86 10.25
C PHE A 162 -5.36 -26.20 10.61
N GLU A 163 -5.56 -26.88 11.75
CA GLU A 163 -6.89 -27.29 12.24
C GLU A 163 -7.72 -26.09 12.73
N GLU A 164 -7.10 -25.12 13.38
CA GLU A 164 -7.77 -23.88 13.84
C GLU A 164 -8.18 -23.01 12.64
N ALA A 165 -7.32 -22.88 11.64
CA ALA A 165 -7.64 -22.15 10.41
C ALA A 165 -8.81 -22.76 9.63
N GLU A 166 -8.98 -24.09 9.64
CA GLU A 166 -10.14 -24.76 9.04
C GLU A 166 -11.43 -24.50 9.81
N SER A 167 -11.39 -24.54 11.14
CA SER A 167 -12.58 -24.34 11.97
C SER A 167 -13.08 -22.89 11.94
N LEU A 168 -12.20 -21.92 11.70
CA LEU A 168 -12.51 -20.48 11.61
C LEU A 168 -12.84 -20.03 10.16
N GLY A 169 -12.53 -20.86 9.15
CA GLY A 169 -12.56 -20.49 7.74
C GLY A 169 -13.89 -19.90 7.29
N ASP A 170 -15.01 -20.57 7.57
CA ASP A 170 -16.34 -20.11 7.13
C ASP A 170 -16.76 -18.79 7.79
N SER A 171 -16.46 -18.62 9.08
CA SER A 171 -16.79 -17.39 9.79
C SER A 171 -15.94 -16.24 9.31
N TRP A 172 -14.66 -16.48 9.07
CA TRP A 172 -13.74 -15.47 8.55
C TRP A 172 -14.09 -15.06 7.11
N VAL A 173 -14.42 -16.00 6.22
CA VAL A 173 -14.88 -15.70 4.86
C VAL A 173 -16.14 -14.83 4.85
N ARG A 174 -17.07 -15.09 5.76
CA ARG A 174 -18.26 -14.25 5.93
C ARG A 174 -17.88 -12.83 6.35
N GLU A 175 -17.00 -12.70 7.32
CA GLU A 175 -16.49 -11.41 7.81
C GLU A 175 -15.76 -10.65 6.70
N VAL A 176 -14.92 -11.32 5.90
CA VAL A 176 -14.29 -10.74 4.71
C VAL A 176 -15.32 -10.18 3.74
N ARG A 177 -16.39 -10.92 3.44
CA ARG A 177 -17.44 -10.47 2.54
C ARG A 177 -18.16 -9.23 3.05
N GLU A 178 -18.55 -9.22 4.34
CA GLU A 178 -19.20 -8.07 4.96
C GLU A 178 -18.31 -6.82 4.95
N LYS A 179 -17.03 -6.96 5.29
CA LYS A 179 -16.06 -5.85 5.27
C LYS A 179 -15.72 -5.41 3.84
N SER A 180 -15.70 -6.34 2.89
CA SER A 180 -15.52 -6.02 1.46
C SER A 180 -16.65 -5.19 0.91
N GLU A 181 -17.90 -5.45 1.29
CA GLU A 181 -19.05 -4.65 0.89
C GLU A 181 -18.90 -3.20 1.36
N ILE A 182 -18.41 -3.00 2.59
CA ILE A 182 -18.15 -1.66 3.15
C ILE A 182 -17.03 -0.97 2.35
N PHE A 183 -15.92 -1.66 2.07
CA PHE A 183 -14.81 -1.13 1.29
C PHE A 183 -15.26 -0.68 -0.11
N ILE A 184 -15.95 -1.57 -0.84
CA ILE A 184 -16.46 -1.31 -2.18
C ILE A 184 -17.43 -0.12 -2.17
N GLY A 185 -18.34 -0.08 -1.20
CA GLY A 185 -19.28 1.03 -1.02
C GLY A 185 -18.56 2.38 -0.79
N LYS A 186 -17.50 2.40 0.02
CA LYS A 186 -16.68 3.60 0.25
C LYS A 186 -15.99 4.07 -1.04
N VAL A 187 -15.41 3.16 -1.83
CA VAL A 187 -14.78 3.49 -3.11
C VAL A 187 -15.79 4.03 -4.11
N LYS A 188 -16.94 3.36 -4.26
CA LYS A 188 -18.04 3.83 -5.14
C LYS A 188 -18.51 5.23 -4.73
N LYS A 189 -18.70 5.47 -3.43
CA LYS A 189 -19.09 6.79 -2.90
C LYS A 189 -18.05 7.85 -3.27
N MET A 190 -16.77 7.58 -3.10
CA MET A 190 -15.70 8.50 -3.46
C MET A 190 -15.70 8.82 -4.97
N ILE A 191 -15.87 7.81 -5.82
CA ILE A 191 -15.98 8.00 -7.28
C ILE A 191 -17.16 8.93 -7.61
N LEU A 192 -18.31 8.72 -7.01
CA LEU A 192 -19.51 9.52 -7.27
C LEU A 192 -19.37 10.98 -6.80
N GLU A 193 -18.82 11.20 -5.61
CA GLU A 193 -18.78 12.51 -4.96
C GLU A 193 -17.61 13.38 -5.43
N VAL A 194 -16.40 12.82 -5.53
CA VAL A 194 -15.18 13.59 -5.83
C VAL A 194 -14.50 13.22 -7.14
N LYS A 195 -15.06 12.24 -7.88
CA LYS A 195 -14.52 11.81 -9.18
C LYS A 195 -13.06 11.35 -9.10
N HIS A 196 -12.67 10.67 -8.03
CA HIS A 196 -11.36 10.08 -7.87
C HIS A 196 -11.46 8.59 -7.61
N VAL A 197 -10.49 7.83 -8.09
CA VAL A 197 -10.31 6.41 -7.81
C VAL A 197 -8.82 6.14 -7.55
N PRO A 198 -8.47 5.42 -6.45
CA PRO A 198 -7.11 4.96 -6.23
C PRO A 198 -6.78 3.82 -7.20
N ASP A 199 -5.50 3.56 -7.40
CA ASP A 199 -5.06 2.41 -8.19
C ASP A 199 -5.39 1.09 -7.46
N LEU A 200 -6.51 0.48 -7.83
CA LEU A 200 -6.93 -0.83 -7.31
C LEU A 200 -6.38 -1.99 -8.16
N ALA A 201 -5.86 -1.70 -9.36
CA ALA A 201 -5.48 -2.70 -10.33
C ALA A 201 -4.05 -3.25 -10.13
N GLY A 202 -3.21 -2.50 -9.43
CA GLY A 202 -1.83 -2.89 -9.18
C GLY A 202 -1.73 -4.07 -8.21
N ILE A 203 -0.99 -5.12 -8.61
CA ILE A 203 -0.74 -6.28 -7.76
C ILE A 203 -0.03 -5.84 -6.48
N GLY A 204 -0.67 -6.06 -5.33
CA GLY A 204 -0.15 -5.68 -4.02
C GLY A 204 -0.52 -4.27 -3.56
N ASN A 205 -1.39 -3.56 -4.29
CA ASN A 205 -1.98 -2.32 -3.83
C ASN A 205 -3.02 -2.56 -2.73
N LEU A 206 -3.63 -3.74 -2.72
CA LEU A 206 -4.58 -4.17 -1.71
C LEU A 206 -4.02 -5.33 -0.88
N LEU A 207 -4.19 -5.25 0.42
CA LEU A 207 -3.90 -6.33 1.36
C LEU A 207 -5.18 -6.75 2.08
N LEU A 208 -5.32 -8.06 2.28
CA LEU A 208 -6.32 -8.65 3.15
C LEU A 208 -5.66 -8.96 4.49
N THR A 209 -6.20 -8.38 5.56
CA THR A 209 -5.67 -8.53 6.93
C THR A 209 -6.18 -9.81 7.60
N PRO A 210 -5.55 -10.28 8.71
CA PRO A 210 -6.06 -11.40 9.50
C PRO A 210 -7.48 -11.15 10.04
N SER A 211 -7.84 -9.90 10.29
CA SER A 211 -9.19 -9.48 10.72
C SER A 211 -10.18 -9.31 9.56
N GLY A 212 -9.81 -9.67 8.33
CA GLY A 212 -10.69 -9.66 7.16
C GLY A 212 -10.93 -8.30 6.52
N GLU A 213 -10.21 -7.23 6.93
CA GLU A 213 -10.28 -5.93 6.25
C GLU A 213 -9.45 -5.90 4.98
N ILE A 214 -9.98 -5.19 3.96
CA ILE A 214 -9.20 -4.80 2.79
C ILE A 214 -8.51 -3.46 3.09
N LYS A 215 -7.19 -3.45 3.03
CA LYS A 215 -6.35 -2.25 3.20
C LYS A 215 -5.73 -1.81 1.89
N LEU A 216 -6.00 -0.57 1.47
CA LEU A 216 -5.25 0.09 0.41
C LEU A 216 -3.89 0.52 0.96
N VAL A 217 -2.80 0.02 0.37
CA VAL A 217 -1.42 0.30 0.79
C VAL A 217 -0.62 1.06 -0.27
N ASP A 218 -0.97 1.00 -1.56
CA ASP A 218 -0.38 1.88 -2.57
C ASP A 218 -1.27 3.09 -2.84
N ILE A 219 -0.81 4.26 -2.40
CA ILE A 219 -1.54 5.52 -2.42
C ILE A 219 -1.02 6.50 -3.47
N ASN A 220 -0.09 6.07 -4.34
CA ASN A 220 0.69 6.97 -5.20
C ASN A 220 0.06 7.21 -6.57
N ASN A 221 -1.00 6.51 -6.91
CA ASN A 221 -1.60 6.58 -8.23
C ASN A 221 -3.10 6.78 -8.09
N ILE A 222 -3.49 8.05 -8.03
CA ILE A 222 -4.87 8.47 -7.89
C ILE A 222 -5.33 9.06 -9.20
N SER A 223 -6.30 8.43 -9.84
CA SER A 223 -6.84 8.88 -11.11
C SER A 223 -8.12 9.68 -10.92
N ARG A 224 -8.30 10.69 -11.77
CA ARG A 224 -9.60 11.36 -11.90
C ARG A 224 -10.48 10.54 -12.83
N VAL A 225 -11.67 10.21 -12.38
CA VAL A 225 -12.66 9.51 -13.20
C VAL A 225 -13.28 10.51 -14.17
N SER A 226 -13.22 10.21 -15.46
CA SER A 226 -13.89 10.94 -16.53
C SER A 226 -14.85 9.99 -17.24
N PHE A 227 -16.07 10.44 -17.48
CA PHE A 227 -17.06 9.70 -18.27
C PHE A 227 -17.06 10.13 -19.74
N GLU A 228 -15.96 10.72 -20.18
CA GLU A 228 -15.77 11.08 -21.58
C GLU A 228 -15.44 9.84 -22.41
N SER A 229 -15.65 9.93 -23.73
CA SER A 229 -15.38 8.83 -24.67
C SER A 229 -13.88 8.53 -24.89
N SER A 230 -12.99 9.22 -24.17
CA SER A 230 -11.54 9.06 -24.27
C SER A 230 -10.99 8.36 -23.01
N ILE A 231 -10.15 7.35 -23.23
CA ILE A 231 -9.44 6.66 -22.16
C ILE A 231 -8.24 7.51 -21.71
N SER A 232 -8.21 7.92 -20.46
CA SER A 232 -7.06 8.59 -19.87
C SER A 232 -5.97 7.58 -19.54
N ILE A 233 -4.76 7.83 -20.04
CA ILE A 233 -3.58 7.03 -19.72
C ILE A 233 -2.65 7.82 -18.78
N ASP A 234 -1.91 7.12 -17.94
CA ASP A 234 -0.89 7.71 -17.08
C ASP A 234 0.39 8.07 -17.86
N ASP A 235 1.39 8.61 -17.19
CA ASP A 235 2.70 8.98 -17.74
C ASP A 235 3.47 7.79 -18.34
N ARG A 236 3.00 6.57 -18.17
CA ARG A 236 3.55 5.32 -18.72
C ARG A 236 2.67 4.68 -19.78
N GLY A 237 1.57 5.33 -20.15
CA GLY A 237 0.63 4.82 -21.14
C GLY A 237 -0.32 3.74 -20.62
N TYR A 238 -0.50 3.63 -19.29
CA TYR A 238 -1.38 2.64 -18.68
C TYR A 238 -2.72 3.27 -18.30
N PRO A 239 -3.87 2.65 -18.62
CA PRO A 239 -5.21 3.16 -18.33
C PRO A 239 -5.62 2.87 -16.87
N VAL A 240 -4.94 3.51 -15.90
CA VAL A 240 -5.11 3.24 -14.45
C VAL A 240 -6.55 3.39 -14.00
N CYS A 241 -7.24 4.44 -14.47
CA CYS A 241 -8.63 4.71 -14.11
C CYS A 241 -9.54 3.54 -14.48
N ASP A 242 -9.53 3.16 -15.78
CA ASP A 242 -10.41 2.09 -16.29
C ASP A 242 -10.09 0.75 -15.64
N LYS A 243 -8.79 0.46 -15.46
CA LYS A 243 -8.34 -0.77 -14.80
C LYS A 243 -8.72 -0.81 -13.32
N SER A 244 -8.71 0.33 -12.63
CA SER A 244 -9.17 0.41 -11.23
C SER A 244 -10.68 0.21 -11.10
N ILE A 245 -11.46 0.73 -12.04
CA ILE A 245 -12.91 0.49 -12.09
C ILE A 245 -13.20 -0.99 -12.41
N GLU A 246 -12.50 -1.57 -13.39
CA GLU A 246 -12.58 -3.00 -13.71
C GLU A 246 -12.25 -3.86 -12.47
N SER A 247 -11.16 -3.53 -11.77
CA SER A 247 -10.76 -4.22 -10.53
C SER A 247 -11.81 -4.11 -9.44
N LEU A 248 -12.44 -2.94 -9.28
CA LEU A 248 -13.53 -2.76 -8.32
C LEU A 248 -14.72 -3.68 -8.65
N SER A 249 -15.06 -3.80 -9.92
CA SER A 249 -16.12 -4.72 -10.39
C SER A 249 -15.76 -6.18 -10.14
N LEU A 250 -14.50 -6.57 -10.38
CA LEU A 250 -14.02 -7.93 -10.10
C LEU A 250 -14.02 -8.26 -8.60
N LEU A 251 -13.64 -7.31 -7.74
CA LEU A 251 -13.75 -7.46 -6.29
C LEU A 251 -15.20 -7.67 -5.86
N GLU A 252 -16.12 -6.88 -6.40
CA GLU A 252 -17.55 -7.02 -6.10
C GLU A 252 -18.08 -8.39 -6.54
N GLN A 253 -17.78 -8.80 -7.76
CA GLN A 253 -18.19 -10.10 -8.30
C GLN A 253 -17.59 -11.26 -7.49
N GLY A 254 -16.29 -11.24 -7.23
CA GLY A 254 -15.59 -12.34 -6.58
C GLY A 254 -15.90 -12.46 -5.09
N LEU A 255 -15.84 -11.36 -4.36
CA LEU A 255 -16.04 -11.36 -2.92
C LEU A 255 -17.50 -11.39 -2.51
N LEU A 256 -18.36 -10.61 -3.19
CA LEU A 256 -19.78 -10.52 -2.84
C LEU A 256 -20.66 -11.49 -3.63
N GLN A 257 -20.09 -12.23 -4.59
CA GLN A 257 -20.81 -13.17 -5.46
C GLN A 257 -21.98 -12.52 -6.19
N ARG A 258 -21.87 -11.23 -6.50
CA ARG A 258 -22.90 -10.49 -7.25
C ARG A 258 -22.59 -10.59 -8.74
N PRO A 259 -23.58 -10.97 -9.59
CA PRO A 259 -23.39 -10.90 -11.03
C PRO A 259 -23.17 -9.43 -11.44
N LEU A 260 -22.24 -9.20 -12.38
CA LEU A 260 -22.09 -7.89 -12.99
C LEU A 260 -23.41 -7.49 -13.66
N GLN A 261 -24.11 -6.51 -13.11
CA GLN A 261 -25.20 -5.85 -13.81
C GLN A 261 -24.58 -4.74 -14.65
N GLN A 262 -24.95 -4.68 -15.92
CA GLN A 262 -24.41 -3.69 -16.87
C GLN A 262 -24.65 -2.23 -16.43
N ASP A 263 -25.61 -2.01 -15.54
CA ASP A 263 -25.98 -0.70 -14.99
C ASP A 263 -25.29 -0.36 -13.65
N ASP A 264 -24.53 -1.28 -13.04
CA ASP A 264 -23.88 -1.08 -11.74
C ASP A 264 -22.45 -0.49 -11.86
N ILE A 265 -21.98 -0.26 -13.07
CA ILE A 265 -20.73 0.46 -13.30
C ILE A 265 -21.05 1.96 -13.32
N ILE A 266 -21.33 2.52 -12.13
CA ILE A 266 -21.60 3.93 -11.80
C ILE A 266 -23.00 4.41 -12.18
#